data_73db1d377ef247a94f027dcc07c1a076
#
_entry.id   73db1d377ef247a94f027dcc07c1a076
#
_cell.length_a   1.000
_cell.length_b   1.000
_cell.length_c   1.000
_cell.angle_alpha   90.00
_cell.angle_beta   90.00
_cell.angle_gamma   90.00
#
_symmetry.space_group_name_H-M   'P 1'
#
loop_
_entity.id
_entity.type
_entity.pdbx_description
1 polymer ?
#
loop_
_entity_poly.entity_id
_entity_poly.type
_entity_poly.pdbx_seq_one_letter_code
_entity_poly.pdbx_strand_id
1 'polypeptide(L)'
;YPEGEIEQLEAVDNPEDENSKTHTIAFSKNLWIEREDFMEDAPKKFFRMSPGKEVRLKNAYIVKCTGCTKDAEGNIIEIQAEYDPTSKSGLEGANRKVKGTLHWVSADQCKKAEVRIYDRLFNVENPSADERDFRELLNPESKTVLTDCYIEDYAADMQPGQYLQFQRIGYFMKDLDSTNEQPIFNKTVGLKDTWAKQNKG
;
A
#
# COMPACT_ATOMS: atom_id res chain seq x y z
N TYR A 1 18.46 -5.06 -10.67
CA TYR A 1 18.43 -6.32 -9.95
C TYR A 1 18.43 -7.49 -10.95
N PRO A 2 19.11 -8.63 -10.68
CA PRO A 2 19.19 -9.71 -11.65
C PRO A 2 17.84 -10.33 -11.98
N GLU A 3 17.66 -10.74 -13.24
CA GLU A 3 16.44 -11.37 -13.72
C GLU A 3 16.25 -12.75 -13.06
N GLY A 4 15.03 -13.02 -12.59
CA GLY A 4 14.67 -14.31 -11.97
C GLY A 4 15.26 -14.54 -10.56
N GLU A 5 16.02 -13.61 -10.02
CA GLU A 5 16.53 -13.70 -8.65
C GLU A 5 15.46 -13.22 -7.66
N ILE A 6 15.22 -14.04 -6.64
CA ILE A 6 14.30 -13.73 -5.54
C ILE A 6 15.07 -13.79 -4.24
N GLU A 7 15.14 -12.69 -3.54
CA GLU A 7 15.78 -12.58 -2.24
C GLU A 7 14.74 -12.55 -1.11
N GLN A 8 14.98 -13.30 -0.05
CA GLN A 8 14.16 -13.27 1.14
C GLN A 8 14.71 -12.23 2.12
N LEU A 9 13.93 -11.21 2.41
CA LEU A 9 14.25 -10.16 3.36
C LEU A 9 13.42 -10.34 4.63
N GLU A 10 13.98 -9.90 5.77
CA GLU A 10 13.27 -9.93 7.04
C GLU A 10 12.55 -8.60 7.30
N ALA A 11 11.30 -8.70 7.70
CA ALA A 11 10.46 -7.58 8.11
C ALA A 11 9.91 -7.80 9.52
N VAL A 12 9.96 -6.77 10.36
CA VAL A 12 9.41 -6.79 11.72
C VAL A 12 7.91 -6.50 11.65
N ASP A 13 7.09 -7.33 12.32
CA ASP A 13 5.63 -7.21 12.32
C ASP A 13 5.16 -5.92 13.01
N ASN A 14 5.76 -5.60 14.16
CA ASN A 14 5.47 -4.37 14.90
C ASN A 14 6.77 -3.69 15.35
N PRO A 15 7.23 -2.65 14.66
CA PRO A 15 8.48 -1.97 15.00
C PRO A 15 8.47 -1.21 16.33
N GLU A 16 7.30 -1.05 16.98
CA GLU A 16 7.17 -0.44 18.30
C GLU A 16 7.30 -1.45 19.45
N ASP A 17 7.32 -2.75 19.15
CA ASP A 17 7.48 -3.82 20.13
C ASP A 17 8.84 -4.50 19.95
N GLU A 18 9.73 -4.36 20.96
CA GLU A 18 11.05 -4.98 20.94
C GLU A 18 11.03 -6.52 20.88
N ASN A 19 9.92 -7.14 21.28
CA ASN A 19 9.70 -8.59 21.20
C ASN A 19 8.86 -9.01 19.99
N SER A 20 8.68 -8.11 19.04
CA SER A 20 7.90 -8.40 17.84
C SER A 20 8.45 -9.56 17.05
N LYS A 21 7.55 -10.35 16.51
CA LYS A 21 7.91 -11.38 15.52
C LYS A 21 8.37 -10.72 14.23
N THR A 22 9.04 -11.50 13.43
CA THR A 22 9.42 -11.15 12.06
C THR A 22 8.78 -12.12 11.09
N HIS A 23 8.60 -11.65 9.86
CA HIS A 23 8.23 -12.48 8.73
C HIS A 23 9.18 -12.20 7.56
N THR A 24 9.18 -13.05 6.57
CA THR A 24 9.96 -12.86 5.34
C THR A 24 9.12 -12.22 4.27
N ILE A 25 9.74 -11.29 3.54
CA ILE A 25 9.19 -10.66 2.34
C ILE A 25 10.10 -10.96 1.16
N ALA A 26 9.51 -11.35 0.03
CA ALA A 26 10.27 -11.61 -1.19
C ALA A 26 10.59 -10.32 -1.92
N PHE A 27 11.85 -10.12 -2.29
CA PHE A 27 12.31 -9.03 -3.13
C PHE A 27 12.74 -9.57 -4.49
N SER A 28 12.25 -8.97 -5.56
CA SER A 28 12.56 -9.35 -6.94
C SER A 28 12.85 -8.12 -7.79
N LYS A 29 13.21 -8.32 -9.05
CA LYS A 29 13.46 -7.23 -10.01
C LYS A 29 12.22 -6.37 -10.23
N ASN A 30 11.05 -7.00 -10.39
CA ASN A 30 9.80 -6.33 -10.66
C ASN A 30 9.00 -6.15 -9.37
N LEU A 31 8.57 -4.92 -9.10
CA LEU A 31 7.89 -4.54 -7.87
C LEU A 31 6.64 -3.74 -8.18
N TRP A 32 5.61 -3.93 -7.36
CA TRP A 32 4.47 -3.02 -7.29
C TRP A 32 4.67 -2.01 -6.18
N ILE A 33 4.33 -0.75 -6.44
CA ILE A 33 4.25 0.34 -5.45
C ILE A 33 2.88 0.99 -5.53
N GLU A 34 2.50 1.74 -4.51
CA GLU A 34 1.28 2.54 -4.57
C GLU A 34 1.36 3.59 -5.70
N ARG A 35 0.27 3.71 -6.48
CA ARG A 35 0.23 4.66 -7.60
C ARG A 35 0.57 6.09 -7.18
N GLU A 36 0.18 6.48 -5.97
CA GLU A 36 0.40 7.80 -5.40
C GLU A 36 1.84 8.04 -4.95
N ASP A 37 2.66 7.00 -4.90
CA ASP A 37 4.06 7.09 -4.52
C ASP A 37 4.99 7.50 -5.67
N PHE A 38 4.45 7.67 -6.87
CA PHE A 38 5.20 8.17 -8.02
C PHE A 38 4.57 9.41 -8.64
N MET A 39 5.42 10.38 -8.99
CA MET A 39 5.05 11.57 -9.75
C MET A 39 6.24 11.96 -10.66
N GLU A 40 5.98 12.08 -11.97
CA GLU A 40 7.01 12.43 -12.93
C GLU A 40 7.49 13.89 -12.69
N ASP A 41 6.58 14.84 -12.73
CA ASP A 41 6.84 16.25 -12.47
C ASP A 41 6.51 16.61 -11.02
N ALA A 42 7.38 16.20 -10.09
CA ALA A 42 7.13 16.29 -8.68
C ALA A 42 7.53 17.66 -8.08
N PRO A 43 6.69 18.30 -7.25
CA PRO A 43 7.05 19.50 -6.53
C PRO A 43 8.17 19.23 -5.51
N LYS A 44 8.87 20.29 -5.09
CA LYS A 44 10.03 20.20 -4.17
C LYS A 44 9.75 19.47 -2.86
N LYS A 45 8.51 19.49 -2.38
CA LYS A 45 8.07 18.84 -1.12
C LYS A 45 7.50 17.44 -1.32
N PHE A 46 7.56 16.88 -2.52
CA PHE A 46 7.16 15.49 -2.77
C PHE A 46 8.33 14.57 -2.41
N PHE A 47 8.25 13.95 -1.25
CA PHE A 47 9.29 13.07 -0.72
C PHE A 47 8.99 11.59 -1.03
N ARG A 48 8.68 11.31 -2.29
CA ARG A 48 8.43 9.98 -2.83
C ARG A 48 9.18 9.81 -4.14
N MET A 49 8.87 8.79 -4.92
CA MET A 49 9.59 8.46 -6.15
C MET A 49 9.30 9.47 -7.27
N SER A 50 10.33 9.99 -7.86
CA SER A 50 10.28 10.77 -9.11
C SER A 50 11.62 10.70 -9.82
N PRO A 51 11.69 10.94 -11.13
CA PRO A 51 12.93 10.87 -11.89
C PRO A 51 14.09 11.65 -11.24
N GLY A 52 15.25 10.98 -11.14
CA GLY A 52 16.45 11.51 -10.52
C GLY A 52 16.49 11.49 -8.98
N LYS A 53 15.40 11.13 -8.30
CA LYS A 53 15.35 11.08 -6.84
C LYS A 53 15.58 9.67 -6.30
N GLU A 54 16.15 9.63 -5.10
CA GLU A 54 16.33 8.41 -4.33
C GLU A 54 15.23 8.27 -3.27
N VAL A 55 14.79 7.03 -3.08
CA VAL A 55 13.86 6.63 -2.02
C VAL A 55 14.31 5.31 -1.42
N ARG A 56 13.92 5.05 -0.19
CA ARG A 56 14.09 3.74 0.43
C ARG A 56 12.88 2.88 0.15
N LEU A 57 13.10 1.69 -0.35
CA LEU A 57 12.13 0.61 -0.27
C LEU A 57 12.21 0.01 1.13
N LYS A 58 11.09 0.01 1.86
CA LYS A 58 11.08 -0.40 3.28
C LYS A 58 11.61 -1.84 3.42
N ASN A 59 12.46 -2.07 4.42
CA ASN A 59 13.13 -3.33 4.70
C ASN A 59 14.04 -3.87 3.56
N ALA A 60 14.26 -3.10 2.49
CA ALA A 60 15.06 -3.51 1.35
C ALA A 60 16.19 -2.51 1.05
N TYR A 61 16.19 -1.93 -0.10
CA TYR A 61 17.27 -1.11 -0.64
C TYR A 61 16.88 0.36 -0.79
N ILE A 62 17.87 1.21 -0.97
CA ILE A 62 17.68 2.54 -1.56
C ILE A 62 17.71 2.37 -3.07
N VAL A 63 16.74 2.97 -3.74
CA VAL A 63 16.63 2.97 -5.20
C VAL A 63 16.58 4.39 -5.72
N LYS A 64 17.17 4.60 -6.91
CA LYS A 64 17.11 5.86 -7.64
C LYS A 64 16.22 5.68 -8.87
N CYS A 65 15.17 6.46 -8.96
CA CYS A 65 14.33 6.46 -10.16
C CYS A 65 15.10 7.05 -11.34
N THR A 66 15.16 6.33 -12.44
CA THR A 66 15.83 6.76 -13.68
C THR A 66 14.86 7.29 -14.72
N GLY A 67 13.58 6.91 -14.64
CA GLY A 67 12.56 7.35 -15.58
C GLY A 67 11.25 6.58 -15.44
N CYS A 68 10.38 6.77 -16.44
CA CYS A 68 9.15 6.00 -16.58
C CYS A 68 8.80 5.82 -18.06
N THR A 69 8.04 4.77 -18.35
CA THR A 69 7.45 4.51 -19.67
C THR A 69 5.97 4.84 -19.65
N LYS A 70 5.46 5.37 -20.75
CA LYS A 70 4.05 5.75 -20.92
C LYS A 70 3.42 4.99 -22.08
N ASP A 71 2.11 4.77 -21.99
CA ASP A 71 1.29 4.31 -23.10
C ASP A 71 1.01 5.45 -24.11
N ALA A 72 0.23 5.12 -25.17
CA ALA A 72 -0.13 6.08 -26.21
C ALA A 72 -1.03 7.22 -25.70
N GLU A 73 -1.75 7.00 -24.62
CA GLU A 73 -2.64 7.94 -23.95
C GLU A 73 -1.90 8.81 -22.91
N GLY A 74 -0.59 8.54 -22.67
CA GLY A 74 0.25 9.27 -21.73
C GLY A 74 0.19 8.77 -20.29
N ASN A 75 -0.48 7.63 -20.02
CA ASN A 75 -0.50 7.02 -18.70
C ASN A 75 0.84 6.33 -18.42
N ILE A 76 1.31 6.44 -17.18
CA ILE A 76 2.53 5.76 -16.74
C ILE A 76 2.22 4.27 -16.56
N ILE A 77 2.92 3.42 -17.29
CA ILE A 77 2.77 1.96 -17.28
C ILE A 77 3.94 1.25 -16.59
N GLU A 78 5.11 1.91 -16.51
CA GLU A 78 6.30 1.35 -15.87
C GLU A 78 7.17 2.46 -15.32
N ILE A 79 7.84 2.20 -14.20
CA ILE A 79 8.83 3.08 -13.59
C ILE A 79 10.17 2.33 -13.57
N GLN A 80 11.22 2.97 -14.09
CA GLN A 80 12.57 2.42 -14.06
C GLN A 80 13.34 2.98 -12.87
N ALA A 81 14.06 2.09 -12.17
CA ALA A 81 14.91 2.46 -11.07
C ALA A 81 16.17 1.59 -10.97
N GLU A 82 17.23 2.15 -10.44
CA GLU A 82 18.46 1.46 -10.09
C GLU A 82 18.54 1.29 -8.59
N TYR A 83 18.90 0.10 -8.09
CA TYR A 83 19.10 -0.15 -6.68
C TYR A 83 20.56 0.02 -6.28
N ASP A 84 20.81 0.43 -5.06
CA ASP A 84 22.14 0.50 -4.46
C ASP A 84 22.37 -0.78 -3.63
N PRO A 85 23.16 -1.74 -4.11
CA PRO A 85 23.38 -3.02 -3.43
C PRO A 85 24.01 -2.86 -2.04
N THR A 86 24.73 -1.75 -1.78
CA THR A 86 25.36 -1.49 -0.48
C THR A 86 24.37 -0.97 0.57
N SER A 87 23.17 -0.56 0.14
CA SER A 87 22.14 0.07 0.98
C SER A 87 21.11 -0.90 1.55
N LYS A 88 21.30 -2.21 1.38
CA LYS A 88 20.43 -3.24 1.95
C LYS A 88 20.21 -2.98 3.44
N SER A 89 18.97 -3.08 3.91
CA SER A 89 18.62 -2.96 5.32
C SER A 89 19.46 -3.91 6.18
N GLY A 90 20.05 -3.38 7.25
CA GLY A 90 21.02 -4.12 8.10
C GLY A 90 22.49 -3.94 7.70
N LEU A 91 22.81 -3.40 6.53
CA LEU A 91 24.18 -3.07 6.14
C LEU A 91 24.53 -1.61 6.49
N GLU A 92 25.82 -1.27 6.54
CA GLU A 92 26.31 0.07 6.87
C GLU A 92 25.74 1.15 5.90
N GLY A 93 25.68 0.86 4.61
CA GLY A 93 25.12 1.73 3.57
C GLY A 93 23.62 2.04 3.76
N ALA A 94 22.90 1.23 4.53
CA ALA A 94 21.52 1.48 4.88
C ALA A 94 21.32 2.72 5.76
N ASN A 95 22.35 3.18 6.46
CA ASN A 95 22.26 4.36 7.35
C ASN A 95 22.24 5.69 6.58
N ARG A 96 22.44 5.66 5.27
CA ARG A 96 22.37 6.86 4.43
C ARG A 96 20.95 7.45 4.46
N LYS A 97 20.86 8.74 4.79
CA LYS A 97 19.57 9.44 4.89
C LYS A 97 18.98 9.71 3.51
N VAL A 98 17.79 9.18 3.27
CA VAL A 98 16.91 9.52 2.16
C VAL A 98 15.57 10.01 2.70
N LYS A 99 14.91 10.91 1.96
CA LYS A 99 13.70 11.58 2.49
C LYS A 99 12.43 10.78 2.35
N GLY A 100 12.38 9.80 1.49
CA GLY A 100 11.20 8.99 1.22
C GLY A 100 11.42 7.52 1.57
N THR A 101 10.42 6.90 2.20
CA THR A 101 10.35 5.44 2.35
C THR A 101 9.03 4.98 1.75
N LEU A 102 9.10 4.02 0.83
CA LEU A 102 7.95 3.46 0.13
C LEU A 102 7.68 2.04 0.62
N HIS A 103 6.42 1.67 0.66
CA HIS A 103 5.99 0.28 0.68
C HIS A 103 6.01 -0.28 -0.74
N TRP A 104 6.19 -1.57 -0.87
CA TRP A 104 6.31 -2.29 -2.13
C TRP A 104 5.96 -3.76 -1.92
N VAL A 105 5.60 -4.46 -2.98
CA VAL A 105 5.48 -5.93 -3.01
C VAL A 105 6.15 -6.47 -4.26
N SER A 106 6.73 -7.67 -4.17
CA SER A 106 7.31 -8.35 -5.34
C SER A 106 6.21 -8.67 -6.35
N ALA A 107 6.38 -8.28 -7.60
CA ALA A 107 5.44 -8.64 -8.66
C ALA A 107 5.44 -10.14 -8.96
N ASP A 108 6.56 -10.81 -8.67
CA ASP A 108 6.75 -12.24 -8.96
C ASP A 108 6.20 -13.14 -7.82
N GLN A 109 6.02 -12.60 -6.61
CA GLN A 109 5.66 -13.36 -5.40
C GLN A 109 4.45 -12.80 -4.64
N CYS A 110 3.80 -11.75 -5.15
CA CYS A 110 2.60 -11.20 -4.53
C CYS A 110 1.37 -12.07 -4.77
N LYS A 111 0.37 -11.91 -3.91
CA LYS A 111 -0.96 -12.47 -4.10
C LYS A 111 -1.95 -11.38 -4.49
N LYS A 112 -2.84 -11.70 -5.41
CA LYS A 112 -3.97 -10.83 -5.73
C LYS A 112 -5.01 -10.91 -4.61
N ALA A 113 -5.56 -9.77 -4.23
CA ALA A 113 -6.55 -9.67 -3.16
C ALA A 113 -7.70 -8.73 -3.54
N GLU A 114 -8.86 -8.96 -2.96
CA GLU A 114 -9.97 -8.02 -2.93
C GLU A 114 -9.86 -7.13 -1.69
N VAL A 115 -10.03 -5.83 -1.86
CA VAL A 115 -10.06 -4.88 -0.75
C VAL A 115 -11.40 -4.15 -0.74
N ARG A 116 -12.08 -4.17 0.41
CA ARG A 116 -13.37 -3.50 0.62
C ARG A 116 -13.15 -2.27 1.48
N ILE A 117 -13.54 -1.12 0.94
CA ILE A 117 -13.50 0.17 1.62
C ILE A 117 -14.93 0.59 1.90
N TYR A 118 -15.21 0.97 3.13
CA TYR A 118 -16.53 1.39 3.56
C TYR A 118 -16.56 2.89 3.87
N ASP A 119 -17.63 3.53 3.48
CA ASP A 119 -18.00 4.89 3.85
C ASP A 119 -19.36 4.86 4.55
N ARG A 120 -19.87 6.03 4.94
CA ARG A 120 -21.20 6.16 5.55
C ARG A 120 -22.29 5.56 4.66
N LEU A 121 -23.25 4.92 5.30
CA LEU A 121 -24.36 4.27 4.59
C LEU A 121 -25.34 5.29 3.99
N PHE A 122 -25.51 6.45 4.63
CA PHE A 122 -26.44 7.49 4.20
C PHE A 122 -25.73 8.78 3.84
N ASN A 123 -26.29 9.51 2.86
CA ASN A 123 -25.81 10.83 2.45
C ASN A 123 -26.27 11.97 3.38
N VAL A 124 -27.11 11.67 4.38
CA VAL A 124 -27.63 12.62 5.37
C VAL A 124 -27.16 12.23 6.77
N GLU A 125 -27.05 13.22 7.64
CA GLU A 125 -26.56 13.02 9.02
C GLU A 125 -27.59 12.26 9.88
N ASN A 126 -28.90 12.58 9.72
CA ASN A 126 -29.95 11.92 10.45
C ASN A 126 -31.05 11.41 9.51
N PRO A 127 -30.88 10.18 8.98
CA PRO A 127 -31.87 9.62 8.05
C PRO A 127 -33.23 9.35 8.68
N SER A 128 -33.30 9.20 10.00
CA SER A 128 -34.56 8.97 10.70
C SER A 128 -35.43 10.25 10.85
N ALA A 129 -34.85 11.43 10.68
CA ALA A 129 -35.55 12.71 10.71
C ALA A 129 -35.93 13.22 9.31
N ASP A 130 -35.54 12.52 8.26
CA ASP A 130 -35.84 12.87 6.87
C ASP A 130 -37.19 12.23 6.46
N GLU A 131 -38.02 12.97 5.76
CA GLU A 131 -39.36 12.51 5.33
C GLU A 131 -39.29 11.60 4.08
N ARG A 132 -38.16 11.57 3.39
CA ARG A 132 -37.93 10.71 2.22
C ARG A 132 -37.79 9.23 2.60
N ASP A 133 -38.06 8.35 1.65
CA ASP A 133 -37.75 6.93 1.82
C ASP A 133 -36.27 6.74 2.09
N PHE A 134 -35.92 5.94 3.11
CA PHE A 134 -34.50 5.72 3.49
C PHE A 134 -33.67 5.21 2.33
N ARG A 135 -34.23 4.52 1.34
CA ARG A 135 -33.55 4.05 0.13
C ARG A 135 -33.06 5.18 -0.76
N GLU A 136 -33.74 6.33 -0.75
CA GLU A 136 -33.31 7.53 -1.49
C GLU A 136 -32.15 8.25 -0.78
N LEU A 137 -31.95 7.97 0.49
CA LEU A 137 -30.90 8.55 1.32
C LEU A 137 -29.61 7.73 1.32
N LEU A 138 -29.66 6.52 0.74
CA LEU A 138 -28.49 5.63 0.69
C LEU A 138 -27.34 6.27 -0.10
N ASN A 139 -26.14 6.12 0.43
CA ASN A 139 -24.92 6.45 -0.29
C ASN A 139 -24.57 5.30 -1.25
N PRO A 140 -24.65 5.50 -2.58
CA PRO A 140 -24.32 4.46 -3.56
C PRO A 140 -22.85 4.03 -3.48
N GLU A 141 -21.97 4.89 -2.93
CA GLU A 141 -20.55 4.62 -2.75
C GLU A 141 -20.21 4.20 -1.31
N SER A 142 -21.22 3.79 -0.52
CA SER A 142 -21.00 3.32 0.86
C SER A 142 -20.06 2.13 0.97
N LYS A 143 -19.87 1.38 -0.12
CA LYS A 143 -18.91 0.28 -0.25
C LYS A 143 -18.21 0.35 -1.61
N THR A 144 -16.88 0.51 -1.59
CA THR A 144 -16.04 0.39 -2.77
C THR A 144 -15.27 -0.93 -2.71
N VAL A 145 -15.30 -1.69 -3.81
CA VAL A 145 -14.56 -2.95 -3.94
C VAL A 145 -13.43 -2.77 -4.94
N LEU A 146 -12.20 -2.98 -4.46
CA LEU A 146 -10.99 -2.97 -5.28
C LEU A 146 -10.57 -4.42 -5.52
N THR A 147 -10.47 -4.83 -6.79
CA THR A 147 -10.19 -6.22 -7.18
C THR A 147 -8.78 -6.45 -7.70
N ASP A 148 -8.02 -5.38 -7.94
CA ASP A 148 -6.66 -5.43 -8.46
C ASP A 148 -5.64 -4.93 -7.44
N CYS A 149 -5.78 -5.40 -6.19
CA CYS A 149 -4.80 -5.16 -5.14
C CYS A 149 -3.82 -6.31 -5.06
N TYR A 150 -2.56 -5.99 -4.77
CA TYR A 150 -1.50 -6.97 -4.58
C TYR A 150 -0.95 -6.87 -3.17
N ILE A 151 -0.78 -8.02 -2.53
CA ILE A 151 -0.36 -8.14 -1.13
C ILE A 151 0.81 -9.11 -0.99
N GLU A 152 1.55 -9.01 0.11
CA GLU A 152 2.57 -9.98 0.50
C GLU A 152 1.95 -11.34 0.82
N ASP A 153 2.67 -12.43 0.55
CA ASP A 153 2.24 -13.80 0.89
C ASP A 153 1.87 -13.93 2.36
N TYR A 154 2.64 -13.29 3.26
CA TYR A 154 2.37 -13.28 4.69
C TYR A 154 0.95 -12.81 5.03
N ALA A 155 0.48 -11.74 4.38
CA ALA A 155 -0.89 -11.25 4.57
C ALA A 155 -1.94 -12.23 4.03
N ALA A 156 -1.63 -12.90 2.92
CA ALA A 156 -2.53 -13.90 2.34
C ALA A 156 -2.70 -15.13 3.25
N ASP A 157 -1.66 -15.51 3.99
CA ASP A 157 -1.65 -16.68 4.87
C ASP A 157 -2.28 -16.43 6.25
N MET A 158 -2.60 -15.18 6.59
CA MET A 158 -3.30 -14.84 7.83
C MET A 158 -4.66 -15.56 7.92
N GLN A 159 -5.09 -15.82 9.14
CA GLN A 159 -6.43 -16.42 9.36
C GLN A 159 -7.53 -15.38 9.21
N PRO A 160 -8.71 -15.73 8.66
CA PRO A 160 -9.88 -14.86 8.67
C PRO A 160 -10.18 -14.31 10.07
N GLY A 161 -10.55 -13.04 10.15
CA GLY A 161 -10.80 -12.33 11.40
C GLY A 161 -9.54 -11.70 12.03
N GLN A 162 -8.35 -11.99 11.55
CA GLN A 162 -7.13 -11.32 12.01
C GLN A 162 -6.98 -9.93 11.40
N TYR A 163 -6.29 -9.06 12.14
CA TYR A 163 -6.06 -7.66 11.76
C TYR A 163 -4.60 -7.42 11.37
N LEU A 164 -4.41 -6.52 10.43
CA LEU A 164 -3.10 -6.02 10.00
C LEU A 164 -3.16 -4.53 9.65
N GLN A 165 -2.01 -3.93 9.52
CA GLN A 165 -1.87 -2.60 8.94
C GLN A 165 -1.26 -2.71 7.54
N PHE A 166 -2.02 -2.34 6.51
CA PHE A 166 -1.39 -2.00 5.25
C PHE A 166 -0.72 -0.65 5.43
N GLN A 167 0.59 -0.69 5.35
CA GLN A 167 1.43 0.40 5.78
C GLN A 167 1.11 1.69 5.04
N ARG A 168 0.95 2.80 5.80
CA ARG A 168 0.57 4.12 5.31
C ARG A 168 -0.85 4.23 4.75
N ILE A 169 -1.62 3.14 4.66
CA ILE A 169 -2.97 3.11 4.08
C ILE A 169 -4.03 3.02 5.18
N GLY A 170 -3.87 2.12 6.13
CA GLY A 170 -4.83 1.93 7.21
C GLY A 170 -4.76 0.56 7.86
N TYR A 171 -5.71 0.30 8.74
CA TYR A 171 -5.90 -0.98 9.39
C TYR A 171 -6.99 -1.76 8.67
N PHE A 172 -6.76 -3.06 8.52
CA PHE A 172 -7.64 -3.95 7.79
C PHE A 172 -7.84 -5.24 8.55
N MET A 173 -8.97 -5.89 8.34
CA MET A 173 -9.27 -7.22 8.85
C MET A 173 -9.42 -8.16 7.67
N LYS A 174 -8.82 -9.35 7.75
CA LYS A 174 -9.07 -10.41 6.77
C LYS A 174 -10.51 -10.88 6.93
N ASP A 175 -11.30 -10.77 5.86
CA ASP A 175 -12.72 -11.11 5.84
C ASP A 175 -12.95 -12.61 6.11
N LEU A 176 -14.06 -12.94 6.74
CA LEU A 176 -14.45 -14.32 7.03
C LEU A 176 -14.76 -15.12 5.74
N ASP A 177 -15.13 -14.43 4.67
CA ASP A 177 -15.38 -15.03 3.35
C ASP A 177 -14.08 -15.26 2.55
N SER A 178 -12.89 -14.89 3.10
CA SER A 178 -11.62 -15.11 2.44
C SER A 178 -11.33 -16.58 2.21
N THR A 179 -10.82 -16.89 1.02
CA THR A 179 -10.20 -18.17 0.70
C THR A 179 -8.72 -18.02 0.43
N ASN A 180 -7.99 -19.11 0.28
CA ASN A 180 -6.56 -19.05 -0.08
C ASN A 180 -6.35 -18.52 -1.50
N GLU A 181 -7.31 -18.78 -2.41
CA GLU A 181 -7.27 -18.31 -3.80
C GLU A 181 -7.75 -16.87 -3.94
N GLN A 182 -8.60 -16.42 -3.02
CA GLN A 182 -9.17 -15.08 -3.02
C GLN A 182 -9.14 -14.46 -1.61
N PRO A 183 -8.01 -13.92 -1.18
CA PRO A 183 -7.92 -13.15 0.05
C PRO A 183 -8.78 -11.88 -0.06
N ILE A 184 -9.57 -11.61 0.98
CA ILE A 184 -10.44 -10.43 1.05
C ILE A 184 -10.10 -9.64 2.32
N PHE A 185 -9.95 -8.33 2.20
CA PHE A 185 -9.63 -7.46 3.33
C PHE A 185 -10.61 -6.31 3.44
N ASN A 186 -11.15 -6.13 4.63
CA ASN A 186 -12.04 -5.03 4.98
C ASN A 186 -11.24 -3.91 5.65
N LYS A 187 -11.30 -2.70 5.12
CA LYS A 187 -10.72 -1.54 5.79
C LYS A 187 -11.55 -1.21 7.04
N THR A 188 -10.88 -1.17 8.20
CA THR A 188 -11.53 -0.88 9.48
C THR A 188 -11.31 0.57 9.90
N VAL A 189 -10.05 1.04 9.89
CA VAL A 189 -9.69 2.40 10.32
C VAL A 189 -8.65 3.00 9.37
N GLY A 190 -8.79 4.28 9.03
CA GLY A 190 -7.77 5.06 8.34
C GLY A 190 -6.68 5.53 9.32
N LEU A 191 -5.49 5.86 8.80
CA LEU A 191 -4.39 6.42 9.62
C LEU A 191 -4.59 7.90 9.98
N LYS A 192 -5.48 8.58 9.31
CA LYS A 192 -5.82 9.98 9.58
C LYS A 192 -7.32 10.10 9.68
N ASP A 193 -7.80 10.82 10.68
CA ASP A 193 -9.20 11.24 10.75
C ASP A 193 -9.47 12.23 9.60
N THR A 194 -10.01 11.72 8.51
CA THR A 194 -10.41 12.52 7.36
C THR A 194 -11.72 13.29 7.63
N TRP A 195 -12.51 12.86 8.61
CA TRP A 195 -13.76 13.48 9.01
C TRP A 195 -13.57 14.86 9.62
N ALA A 196 -12.58 15.04 10.49
CA ALA A 196 -12.28 16.33 11.11
C ALA A 196 -11.84 17.40 10.10
N LYS A 197 -11.47 17.02 8.88
CA LYS A 197 -11.06 17.95 7.82
C LYS A 197 -12.19 18.34 6.87
N GLN A 198 -13.19 17.48 6.66
CA GLN A 198 -14.34 17.75 5.77
C GLN A 198 -15.37 18.69 6.40
N ASN A 199 -15.42 18.73 7.75
CA ASN A 199 -16.36 19.61 8.50
C ASN A 199 -15.77 20.98 8.90
N LYS A 200 -14.63 21.37 8.33
CA LYS A 200 -13.99 22.68 8.53
C LYS A 200 -14.04 23.56 7.27
N GLY A 201 -15.01 23.34 6.39
CA GLY A 201 -15.30 24.16 5.22
C GLY A 201 -16.56 24.99 5.42
#